data_a4bf753ff78a633b1c040e909964d2fb
#
_entry.id   a4bf753ff78a633b1c040e909964d2fb
#
_cell.length_a   1.000
_cell.length_b   1.000
_cell.length_c   1.000
_cell.angle_alpha   90.00
_cell.angle_beta   90.00
_cell.angle_gamma   90.00
#
_symmetry.space_group_name_H-M   'P 1'
#
loop_
_entity.id
_entity.type
_entity.pdbx_description
1 polymer ?
#
loop_
_entity_poly.entity_id
_entity_poly.type
_entity_poly.pdbx_seq_one_letter_code
_entity_poly.pdbx_strand_id
1 'polypeptide(L)'
;MQAVLEKCISRSMATTGRNKLNALYTQLKPGAPLMSEDLAAMGISADLAVHYVRAGWLTRLARGVYCRPNDTLALGPCLVLLERRFTGLHAGGKTALDWYGVRQYVARQPVLHLYGWRSGQLPVWFTDRFPADFHRKRLFDEQPDALRHVGPFERQAGAPQVSTPERALLEMLSDVGVRQPLQEARELVESSYSLRAKVLLELLQHCTSVKTVRLCLQLGREGGLSWAAKLDPDKLPTGSDRPWVSRSGDGLLVLKP
;
A
#
# COMPACT_ATOMS: atom_id res chain seq x y z
N MET A 1 -3.32 58.54 16.18
CA MET A 1 -3.80 57.95 14.91
C MET A 1 -3.09 56.62 14.58
N GLN A 2 -1.77 56.52 14.80
CA GLN A 2 -0.99 55.27 14.56
C GLN A 2 -1.42 54.08 15.41
N ALA A 3 -1.68 54.23 16.70
CA ALA A 3 -2.08 53.17 17.60
C ALA A 3 -3.47 52.53 17.27
N VAL A 4 -4.36 53.29 16.63
CA VAL A 4 -5.67 52.79 16.19
C VAL A 4 -5.53 51.96 14.90
N LEU A 5 -4.62 52.36 14.01
CA LEU A 5 -4.32 51.60 12.78
C LEU A 5 -3.66 50.25 13.12
N GLU A 6 -2.72 50.20 14.05
CA GLU A 6 -2.07 48.96 14.50
C GLU A 6 -3.05 48.01 15.16
N LYS A 7 -3.99 48.47 15.98
CA LYS A 7 -5.06 47.68 16.55
C LYS A 7 -6.06 47.13 15.51
N CYS A 8 -6.39 47.93 14.48
CA CYS A 8 -7.27 47.47 13.39
C CYS A 8 -6.57 46.43 12.51
N ILE A 9 -5.29 46.60 12.18
CA ILE A 9 -4.51 45.63 11.40
C ILE A 9 -4.34 44.33 12.17
N SER A 10 -4.02 44.40 13.46
CA SER A 10 -3.87 43.24 14.34
C SER A 10 -5.20 42.47 14.49
N ARG A 11 -6.33 43.16 14.60
CA ARG A 11 -7.66 42.57 14.68
C ARG A 11 -8.11 41.92 13.34
N SER A 12 -7.80 42.54 12.22
CA SER A 12 -8.08 42.00 10.87
C SER A 12 -7.24 40.75 10.59
N MET A 13 -5.97 40.74 10.96
CA MET A 13 -5.09 39.54 10.83
C MET A 13 -5.53 38.39 11.73
N ALA A 14 -5.96 38.67 12.97
CA ALA A 14 -6.47 37.66 13.89
C ALA A 14 -7.80 37.03 13.40
N THR A 15 -8.68 37.85 12.80
CA THR A 15 -9.93 37.36 12.22
C THR A 15 -9.67 36.50 10.99
N THR A 16 -8.75 36.88 10.13
CA THR A 16 -8.35 36.11 8.94
C THR A 16 -7.69 34.78 9.33
N GLY A 17 -6.83 34.78 10.38
CA GLY A 17 -6.21 33.55 10.91
C GLY A 17 -7.23 32.57 11.50
N ARG A 18 -8.21 33.07 12.27
CA ARG A 18 -9.29 32.26 12.85
C ARG A 18 -10.20 31.65 11.78
N ASN A 19 -10.51 32.41 10.72
CA ASN A 19 -11.29 31.90 9.59
C ASN A 19 -10.55 30.79 8.84
N LYS A 20 -9.23 30.94 8.62
CA LYS A 20 -8.41 29.89 8.00
C LYS A 20 -8.30 28.63 8.86
N LEU A 21 -8.20 28.78 10.17
CA LEU A 21 -8.16 27.66 11.10
C LEU A 21 -9.49 26.90 11.11
N ASN A 22 -10.61 27.61 11.12
CA ASN A 22 -11.94 26.98 11.03
C ASN A 22 -12.13 26.25 9.70
N ALA A 23 -11.72 26.85 8.58
CA ALA A 23 -11.73 26.21 7.27
C ALA A 23 -10.86 24.96 7.24
N LEU A 24 -9.67 25.01 7.84
CA LEU A 24 -8.78 23.87 8.00
C LEU A 24 -9.48 22.73 8.76
N TYR A 25 -10.06 22.99 9.93
CA TYR A 25 -10.72 21.95 10.74
C TYR A 25 -11.99 21.39 10.09
N THR A 26 -12.66 22.17 9.25
CA THR A 26 -13.82 21.69 8.48
C THR A 26 -13.40 20.72 7.37
N GLN A 27 -12.24 20.95 6.74
CA GLN A 27 -11.73 20.12 5.65
C GLN A 27 -10.91 18.93 6.15
N LEU A 28 -10.27 19.05 7.31
CA LEU A 28 -9.51 17.97 7.93
C LEU A 28 -10.43 16.86 8.44
N LYS A 29 -10.39 15.72 7.77
CA LYS A 29 -11.06 14.52 8.26
C LYS A 29 -10.34 14.01 9.51
N PRO A 30 -11.04 13.57 10.56
CA PRO A 30 -10.42 12.89 11.70
C PRO A 30 -9.58 11.70 11.24
N GLY A 31 -8.42 11.51 11.86
CA GLY A 31 -7.49 10.41 11.52
C GLY A 31 -6.70 10.58 10.23
N ALA A 32 -6.89 11.70 9.50
CA ALA A 32 -6.20 11.94 8.25
C ALA A 32 -4.98 12.86 8.43
N PRO A 33 -3.76 12.42 8.04
CA PRO A 33 -2.63 13.31 7.89
C PRO A 33 -2.77 14.16 6.63
N LEU A 34 -2.06 15.30 6.59
CA LEU A 34 -1.98 16.18 5.42
C LEU A 34 -0.55 16.65 5.19
N MET A 35 -0.28 17.01 3.94
CA MET A 35 1.02 17.54 3.55
C MET A 35 1.03 19.06 3.56
N SER A 36 2.24 19.66 3.54
CA SER A 36 2.43 21.12 3.41
C SER A 36 1.77 21.68 2.16
N GLU A 37 1.69 20.91 1.07
CA GLU A 37 1.02 21.29 -0.16
C GLU A 37 -0.49 21.44 0.03
N ASP A 38 -1.10 20.56 0.84
CA ASP A 38 -2.52 20.64 1.19
C ASP A 38 -2.80 21.89 2.02
N LEU A 39 -1.92 22.20 2.99
CA LEU A 39 -2.00 23.44 3.76
C LEU A 39 -1.86 24.69 2.87
N ALA A 40 -0.91 24.67 1.93
CA ALA A 40 -0.71 25.76 0.99
C ALA A 40 -1.94 25.98 0.09
N ALA A 41 -2.57 24.90 -0.39
CA ALA A 41 -3.82 24.97 -1.15
C ALA A 41 -4.98 25.59 -0.35
N MET A 42 -4.95 25.48 0.99
CA MET A 42 -5.90 26.14 1.91
C MET A 42 -5.48 27.58 2.28
N GLY A 43 -4.41 28.11 1.67
CA GLY A 43 -3.88 29.44 1.95
C GLY A 43 -3.11 29.54 3.28
N ILE A 44 -2.63 28.43 3.82
CA ILE A 44 -1.81 28.36 5.03
C ILE A 44 -0.34 28.27 4.60
N SER A 45 0.40 29.34 4.77
CA SER A 45 1.84 29.38 4.47
C SER A 45 2.64 28.49 5.43
N ALA A 46 3.89 28.19 5.07
CA ALA A 46 4.80 27.42 5.92
C ALA A 46 4.99 28.06 7.30
N ASP A 47 5.15 29.39 7.36
CA ASP A 47 5.29 30.14 8.61
C ASP A 47 4.03 30.07 9.48
N LEU A 48 2.86 30.17 8.84
CA LEU A 48 1.58 30.03 9.52
C LEU A 48 1.39 28.61 10.04
N ALA A 49 1.80 27.58 9.30
CA ALA A 49 1.79 26.19 9.75
C ALA A 49 2.70 25.98 10.97
N VAL A 50 3.90 26.59 10.99
CA VAL A 50 4.79 26.57 12.16
C VAL A 50 4.13 27.26 13.36
N HIS A 51 3.47 28.40 13.15
CA HIS A 51 2.71 29.07 14.20
C HIS A 51 1.59 28.17 14.75
N TYR A 52 0.83 27.49 13.88
CA TYR A 52 -0.23 26.56 14.29
C TYR A 52 0.30 25.37 15.09
N VAL A 53 1.47 24.86 14.75
CA VAL A 53 2.12 23.81 15.55
C VAL A 53 2.52 24.32 16.92
N ARG A 54 3.14 25.52 17.01
CA ARG A 54 3.52 26.14 18.29
C ARG A 54 2.32 26.47 19.17
N ALA A 55 1.21 26.87 18.57
CA ALA A 55 -0.04 27.17 19.26
C ALA A 55 -0.85 25.90 19.63
N GLY A 56 -0.36 24.70 19.29
CA GLY A 56 -1.05 23.44 19.57
C GLY A 56 -2.28 23.17 18.70
N TRP A 57 -2.43 23.88 17.58
CA TRP A 57 -3.55 23.70 16.64
C TRP A 57 -3.25 22.68 15.54
N LEU A 58 -2.00 22.32 15.35
CA LEU A 58 -1.54 21.23 14.50
C LEU A 58 -0.46 20.44 15.25
N THR A 59 -0.39 19.14 14.98
CA THR A 59 0.72 18.28 15.37
C THR A 59 1.56 17.99 14.13
N ARG A 60 2.87 18.16 14.23
CA ARG A 60 3.82 17.82 13.16
C ARG A 60 4.26 16.38 13.31
N LEU A 61 3.94 15.52 12.35
CA LEU A 61 4.35 14.12 12.31
C LEU A 61 5.76 13.94 11.76
N ALA A 62 6.08 14.70 10.71
CA ALA A 62 7.38 14.74 10.07
C ALA A 62 7.56 16.08 9.32
N ARG A 63 8.71 16.27 8.67
CA ARG A 63 8.91 17.45 7.81
C ARG A 63 7.87 17.47 6.70
N GLY A 64 7.02 18.52 6.71
CA GLY A 64 5.96 18.71 5.72
C GLY A 64 4.75 17.76 5.88
N VAL A 65 4.61 17.10 7.03
CA VAL A 65 3.45 16.24 7.32
C VAL A 65 2.86 16.62 8.68
N TYR A 66 1.56 16.83 8.72
CA TYR A 66 0.83 17.34 9.87
C TYR A 66 -0.46 16.52 10.09
N CYS A 67 -1.01 16.61 11.29
CA CYS A 67 -2.34 16.09 11.62
C CYS A 67 -3.03 16.99 12.65
N ARG A 68 -4.28 16.70 12.98
CA ARG A 68 -4.96 17.32 14.13
C ARG A 68 -4.24 16.98 15.43
N PRO A 69 -4.22 17.90 16.40
CA PRO A 69 -3.73 17.58 17.75
C PRO A 69 -4.55 16.45 18.37
N ASN A 70 -3.88 15.57 19.10
CA ASN A 70 -4.50 14.44 19.82
C ASN A 70 -5.37 13.51 18.96
N ASP A 71 -5.17 13.53 17.64
CA ASP A 71 -5.93 12.69 16.71
C ASP A 71 -5.31 11.30 16.59
N THR A 72 -6.17 10.28 16.51
CA THR A 72 -5.75 8.91 16.23
C THR A 72 -5.74 8.72 14.72
N LEU A 73 -4.53 8.60 14.15
CA LEU A 73 -4.39 8.38 12.71
C LEU A 73 -5.06 7.08 12.28
N ALA A 74 -5.81 7.15 11.19
CA ALA A 74 -6.47 6.00 10.56
C ALA A 74 -5.59 5.46 9.41
N LEU A 75 -5.53 4.13 9.26
CA LEU A 75 -4.67 3.47 8.28
C LEU A 75 -4.96 3.93 6.84
N GLY A 76 -6.22 3.90 6.41
CA GLY A 76 -6.60 4.25 5.04
C GLY A 76 -6.13 5.64 4.61
N PRO A 77 -6.48 6.73 5.32
CA PRO A 77 -5.97 8.07 5.01
C PRO A 77 -4.44 8.19 5.04
N CYS A 78 -3.75 7.45 5.91
CA CYS A 78 -2.29 7.42 5.93
C CYS A 78 -1.71 6.79 4.67
N LEU A 79 -2.29 5.68 4.20
CA LEU A 79 -1.89 5.02 2.96
C LEU A 79 -2.12 5.93 1.75
N VAL A 80 -3.28 6.57 1.65
CA VAL A 80 -3.61 7.54 0.57
C VAL A 80 -2.60 8.69 0.52
N LEU A 81 -2.15 9.19 1.68
CA LEU A 81 -1.08 10.19 1.71
C LEU A 81 0.26 9.62 1.22
N LEU A 82 0.60 8.38 1.60
CA LEU A 82 1.85 7.74 1.18
C LEU A 82 1.85 7.45 -0.33
N GLU A 83 0.73 7.09 -0.93
CA GLU A 83 0.58 6.86 -2.37
C GLU A 83 1.00 8.09 -3.21
N ARG A 84 0.78 9.29 -2.70
CA ARG A 84 1.23 10.54 -3.34
C ARG A 84 2.75 10.70 -3.33
N ARG A 85 3.47 10.02 -2.43
CA ARG A 85 4.93 10.10 -2.25
C ARG A 85 5.69 8.92 -2.84
N PHE A 86 5.08 7.75 -2.82
CA PHE A 86 5.70 6.50 -3.26
C PHE A 86 5.02 6.03 -4.56
N THR A 87 5.74 6.13 -5.65
CA THR A 87 5.22 5.74 -6.97
C THR A 87 4.79 4.28 -6.99
N GLY A 88 3.53 4.04 -7.36
CA GLY A 88 2.94 2.71 -7.44
C GLY A 88 2.71 2.03 -6.09
N LEU A 89 2.67 2.80 -4.97
CA LEU A 89 2.37 2.25 -3.66
C LEU A 89 0.95 1.69 -3.62
N HIS A 90 0.83 0.48 -3.11
CA HIS A 90 -0.46 -0.16 -2.83
C HIS A 90 -0.31 -1.22 -1.75
N ALA A 91 -1.39 -1.54 -1.07
CA ALA A 91 -1.46 -2.71 -0.22
C ALA A 91 -1.55 -3.97 -1.11
N GLY A 92 -0.66 -4.93 -0.89
CA GLY A 92 -0.57 -6.13 -1.73
C GLY A 92 -0.24 -7.38 -0.92
N GLY A 93 0.02 -8.48 -1.63
CA GLY A 93 0.41 -9.75 -1.02
C GLY A 93 -0.55 -10.19 0.09
N LYS A 94 -0.01 -10.61 1.22
CA LYS A 94 -0.81 -11.09 2.37
C LYS A 94 -1.80 -10.06 2.90
N THR A 95 -1.45 -8.77 2.89
CA THR A 95 -2.37 -7.72 3.36
C THR A 95 -3.60 -7.62 2.48
N ALA A 96 -3.44 -7.60 1.16
CA ALA A 96 -4.58 -7.56 0.26
C ALA A 96 -5.40 -8.84 0.32
N LEU A 97 -4.76 -10.02 0.39
CA LEU A 97 -5.45 -11.30 0.58
C LEU A 97 -6.32 -11.29 1.85
N ASP A 98 -5.76 -10.85 2.98
CA ASP A 98 -6.48 -10.73 4.25
C ASP A 98 -7.68 -9.78 4.16
N TRP A 99 -7.52 -8.61 3.52
CA TRP A 99 -8.61 -7.65 3.35
C TRP A 99 -9.76 -8.20 2.49
N TYR A 100 -9.47 -9.13 1.57
CA TYR A 100 -10.49 -9.85 0.80
C TYR A 100 -10.95 -11.17 1.45
N GLY A 101 -10.56 -11.41 2.70
CA GLY A 101 -11.02 -12.56 3.48
C GLY A 101 -10.24 -13.86 3.23
N VAL A 102 -9.16 -13.82 2.44
CA VAL A 102 -8.25 -14.96 2.24
C VAL A 102 -7.14 -14.91 3.28
N ARG A 103 -7.29 -15.66 4.36
CA ARG A 103 -6.32 -15.72 5.47
C ARG A 103 -6.35 -17.08 6.13
N GLN A 104 -5.20 -17.52 6.66
CA GLN A 104 -5.05 -18.76 7.43
C GLN A 104 -5.05 -18.50 8.94
N TYR A 105 -4.34 -17.45 9.37
CA TYR A 105 -4.17 -17.14 10.77
C TYR A 105 -4.44 -15.67 11.04
N VAL A 106 -5.04 -15.39 12.19
CA VAL A 106 -5.15 -14.02 12.70
C VAL A 106 -3.86 -13.72 13.46
N ALA A 107 -2.95 -12.98 12.86
CA ALA A 107 -1.75 -12.55 13.51
C ALA A 107 -2.08 -11.61 14.69
N ARG A 108 -1.42 -11.79 15.82
CA ARG A 108 -1.60 -10.94 17.02
C ARG A 108 -1.23 -9.48 16.75
N GLN A 109 -0.25 -9.26 15.86
CA GLN A 109 0.12 -7.95 15.33
C GLN A 109 0.33 -8.12 13.81
N PRO A 110 -0.67 -7.75 13.00
CA PRO A 110 -0.54 -7.86 11.55
C PRO A 110 0.48 -6.86 11.03
N VAL A 111 1.43 -7.32 10.25
CA VAL A 111 2.37 -6.48 9.50
C VAL A 111 1.78 -6.23 8.12
N LEU A 112 1.69 -4.96 7.72
CA LEU A 112 1.21 -4.58 6.41
C LEU A 112 2.26 -4.87 5.35
N HIS A 113 1.88 -5.53 4.28
CA HIS A 113 2.71 -5.72 3.09
C HIS A 113 2.34 -4.67 2.05
N LEU A 114 3.23 -3.70 1.84
CA LEU A 114 3.07 -2.61 0.90
C LEU A 114 4.05 -2.81 -0.26
N TYR A 115 3.56 -2.68 -1.47
CA TYR A 115 4.34 -2.83 -2.69
C TYR A 115 4.50 -1.50 -3.40
N GLY A 116 5.61 -1.32 -4.11
CA GLY A 116 5.87 -0.10 -4.87
C GLY A 116 7.12 -0.21 -5.74
N TRP A 117 7.37 0.82 -6.56
CA TRP A 117 8.40 0.76 -7.59
C TRP A 117 9.72 1.38 -7.21
N ARG A 118 9.70 2.42 -6.38
CA ARG A 118 10.92 3.11 -5.97
C ARG A 118 11.45 2.58 -4.64
N SER A 119 12.77 2.58 -4.50
CA SER A 119 13.40 2.39 -3.20
C SER A 119 13.06 3.56 -2.30
N GLY A 120 12.73 3.27 -1.06
CA GLY A 120 12.46 4.24 -0.03
C GLY A 120 12.19 3.52 1.28
N GLN A 121 12.37 4.24 2.37
CA GLN A 121 11.93 3.78 3.68
C GLN A 121 10.59 4.41 3.99
N LEU A 122 9.66 3.62 4.48
CA LEU A 122 8.41 4.14 5.00
C LEU A 122 8.72 5.11 6.15
N PRO A 123 7.99 6.22 6.27
CA PRO A 123 8.24 7.19 7.33
C PRO A 123 8.02 6.58 8.72
N VAL A 124 8.89 6.92 9.67
CA VAL A 124 8.82 6.43 11.06
C VAL A 124 7.47 6.74 11.70
N TRP A 125 6.88 7.95 11.47
CA TRP A 125 5.57 8.31 11.98
C TRP A 125 4.44 7.35 11.56
N PHE A 126 4.63 6.66 10.40
CA PHE A 126 3.70 5.65 9.91
C PHE A 126 4.01 4.27 10.51
N THR A 127 5.27 3.81 10.43
CA THR A 127 5.66 2.47 10.86
C THR A 127 5.57 2.25 12.36
N ASP A 128 5.76 3.30 13.18
CA ASP A 128 5.56 3.24 14.62
C ASP A 128 4.11 2.94 15.01
N ARG A 129 3.17 3.31 14.14
CA ARG A 129 1.75 3.12 14.39
C ARG A 129 1.16 1.93 13.63
N PHE A 130 1.65 1.71 12.44
CA PHE A 130 1.22 0.64 11.55
C PHE A 130 2.47 -0.14 11.11
N PRO A 131 2.83 -1.25 11.81
CA PRO A 131 3.93 -2.09 11.40
C PRO A 131 3.78 -2.50 9.93
N ALA A 132 4.80 -2.27 9.11
CA ALA A 132 4.70 -2.47 7.68
C ALA A 132 6.05 -2.85 7.06
N ASP A 133 6.00 -3.79 6.13
CA ASP A 133 7.09 -4.17 5.24
C ASP A 133 6.87 -3.54 3.85
N PHE A 134 7.89 -2.87 3.33
CA PHE A 134 7.86 -2.31 2.00
C PHE A 134 8.60 -3.22 1.02
N HIS A 135 7.87 -3.69 -0.01
CA HIS A 135 8.36 -4.57 -1.06
C HIS A 135 8.60 -3.77 -2.33
N ARG A 136 9.89 -3.49 -2.61
CA ARG A 136 10.27 -2.90 -3.89
C ARG A 136 10.28 -3.98 -4.95
N LYS A 137 9.21 -4.07 -5.74
CA LYS A 137 9.09 -5.06 -6.82
C LYS A 137 8.41 -4.51 -8.06
N ARG A 138 8.93 -4.90 -9.20
CA ARG A 138 8.31 -4.75 -10.53
C ARG A 138 8.02 -6.16 -11.03
N LEU A 139 6.95 -6.76 -10.51
CA LEU A 139 6.61 -8.14 -10.81
C LEU A 139 5.96 -8.32 -12.17
N PHE A 140 5.36 -7.26 -12.69
CA PHE A 140 4.64 -7.28 -13.96
C PHE A 140 5.25 -6.28 -14.94
N ASP A 141 5.07 -6.59 -16.23
CA ASP A 141 5.37 -5.67 -17.31
C ASP A 141 4.23 -4.63 -17.39
N GLU A 142 4.42 -3.51 -16.72
CA GLU A 142 3.44 -2.43 -16.56
C GLU A 142 4.12 -1.09 -16.25
N GLN A 143 3.36 0.00 -16.30
CA GLN A 143 3.83 1.34 -15.93
C GLN A 143 3.36 1.72 -14.52
N PRO A 144 4.08 2.61 -13.81
CA PRO A 144 3.78 2.94 -12.42
C PRO A 144 2.46 3.70 -12.22
N ASP A 145 1.96 4.33 -13.25
CA ASP A 145 0.69 5.07 -13.29
C ASP A 145 -0.48 4.25 -13.84
N ALA A 146 -0.20 3.04 -14.33
CA ALA A 146 -1.18 2.13 -14.92
C ALA A 146 -0.97 0.69 -14.42
N LEU A 147 -1.04 0.50 -13.11
CA LEU A 147 -0.86 -0.80 -12.48
C LEU A 147 -2.03 -1.74 -12.81
N ARG A 148 -1.71 -2.93 -13.30
CA ARG A 148 -2.71 -3.96 -13.60
C ARG A 148 -3.35 -4.47 -12.31
N HIS A 149 -4.67 -4.50 -12.27
CA HIS A 149 -5.44 -5.07 -11.15
C HIS A 149 -5.06 -4.50 -9.78
N VAL A 150 -4.74 -3.19 -9.74
CA VAL A 150 -4.67 -2.37 -8.53
C VAL A 150 -5.73 -1.28 -8.64
N GLY A 151 -6.42 -1.03 -7.56
CA GLY A 151 -7.47 -0.01 -7.53
C GLY A 151 -7.84 0.36 -6.10
N PRO A 152 -8.72 1.35 -5.92
CA PRO A 152 -9.18 1.73 -4.58
C PRO A 152 -9.91 0.57 -3.91
N PHE A 153 -9.62 0.33 -2.64
CA PHE A 153 -10.24 -0.73 -1.85
C PHE A 153 -11.77 -0.62 -1.89
N GLU A 154 -12.45 -1.74 -2.12
CA GLU A 154 -13.92 -1.82 -2.32
C GLU A 154 -14.47 -0.83 -3.35
N ARG A 155 -13.63 -0.31 -4.26
CA ARG A 155 -13.98 0.72 -5.25
C ARG A 155 -14.50 2.03 -4.65
N GLN A 156 -14.20 2.30 -3.39
CA GLN A 156 -14.59 3.52 -2.71
C GLN A 156 -13.66 4.68 -3.09
N ALA A 157 -14.22 5.80 -3.48
CA ALA A 157 -13.45 7.00 -3.79
C ALA A 157 -12.67 7.48 -2.55
N GLY A 158 -11.37 7.71 -2.70
CA GLY A 158 -10.48 8.12 -1.61
C GLY A 158 -10.06 7.00 -0.66
N ALA A 159 -10.38 5.73 -0.96
CA ALA A 159 -9.81 4.57 -0.29
C ALA A 159 -8.38 4.30 -0.80
N PRO A 160 -7.52 3.63 0.01
CA PRO A 160 -6.18 3.27 -0.41
C PRO A 160 -6.19 2.30 -1.59
N GLN A 161 -5.12 2.36 -2.39
CA GLN A 161 -4.92 1.44 -3.49
C GLN A 161 -4.59 0.04 -2.95
N VAL A 162 -5.21 -0.98 -3.54
CA VAL A 162 -5.04 -2.37 -3.14
C VAL A 162 -4.99 -3.28 -4.38
N SER A 163 -4.16 -4.30 -4.33
CA SER A 163 -4.13 -5.38 -5.32
C SER A 163 -5.43 -6.19 -5.28
N THR A 164 -5.94 -6.59 -6.45
CA THR A 164 -6.98 -7.65 -6.47
C THR A 164 -6.44 -8.96 -5.88
N PRO A 165 -7.29 -9.89 -5.44
CA PRO A 165 -6.85 -11.16 -4.84
C PRO A 165 -5.88 -11.94 -5.74
N GLU A 166 -6.11 -11.94 -7.05
CA GLU A 166 -5.26 -12.63 -8.02
C GLU A 166 -3.84 -12.03 -8.08
N ARG A 167 -3.75 -10.71 -8.14
CA ARG A 167 -2.46 -10.00 -8.11
C ARG A 167 -1.77 -10.20 -6.76
N ALA A 168 -2.49 -10.05 -5.68
CA ALA A 168 -1.99 -10.22 -4.33
C ALA A 168 -1.40 -11.63 -4.10
N LEU A 169 -2.04 -12.66 -4.65
CA LEU A 169 -1.48 -14.02 -4.62
C LEU A 169 -0.11 -14.08 -5.31
N LEU A 170 0.02 -13.52 -6.51
CA LEU A 170 1.29 -13.53 -7.24
C LEU A 170 2.37 -12.68 -6.55
N GLU A 171 2.01 -11.56 -5.96
CA GLU A 171 2.91 -10.74 -5.15
C GLU A 171 3.44 -11.53 -3.95
N MET A 172 2.56 -12.19 -3.19
CA MET A 172 2.94 -13.05 -2.07
C MET A 172 3.84 -14.21 -2.54
N LEU A 173 3.50 -14.91 -3.61
CA LEU A 173 4.31 -16.00 -4.18
C LEU A 173 5.70 -15.53 -4.63
N SER A 174 5.82 -14.28 -5.08
CA SER A 174 7.11 -13.71 -5.46
C SER A 174 8.10 -13.61 -4.31
N ASP A 175 7.61 -13.55 -3.07
CA ASP A 175 8.41 -13.44 -1.84
C ASP A 175 8.80 -14.80 -1.24
N VAL A 176 8.28 -15.91 -1.76
CA VAL A 176 8.61 -17.26 -1.30
C VAL A 176 10.13 -17.51 -1.39
N GLY A 177 10.69 -18.04 -0.30
CA GLY A 177 12.12 -18.29 -0.17
C GLY A 177 12.97 -17.05 0.15
N VAL A 178 12.37 -15.88 0.30
CA VAL A 178 13.04 -14.64 0.74
C VAL A 178 12.45 -14.13 2.05
N ARG A 179 11.15 -13.87 2.06
CA ARG A 179 10.40 -13.33 3.22
C ARG A 179 9.15 -14.16 3.55
N GLN A 180 8.75 -15.02 2.62
CA GLN A 180 7.54 -15.83 2.72
C GLN A 180 7.93 -17.30 2.81
N PRO A 181 7.60 -18.02 3.90
CA PRO A 181 7.73 -19.46 3.99
C PRO A 181 6.90 -20.18 2.94
N LEU A 182 7.43 -21.26 2.36
CA LEU A 182 6.74 -22.03 1.33
C LEU A 182 5.46 -22.68 1.88
N GLN A 183 5.52 -23.18 3.11
CA GLN A 183 4.37 -23.85 3.73
C GLN A 183 3.17 -22.88 3.92
N GLU A 184 3.44 -21.67 4.44
CA GLU A 184 2.39 -20.65 4.58
C GLU A 184 1.84 -20.21 3.21
N ALA A 185 2.72 -20.11 2.20
CA ALA A 185 2.30 -19.79 0.84
C ALA A 185 1.36 -20.88 0.27
N ARG A 186 1.66 -22.17 0.51
CA ARG A 186 0.81 -23.27 0.11
C ARG A 186 -0.60 -23.17 0.72
N GLU A 187 -0.68 -22.95 2.02
CA GLU A 187 -1.92 -22.82 2.76
C GLU A 187 -2.78 -21.64 2.27
N LEU A 188 -2.15 -20.51 1.96
CA LEU A 188 -2.82 -19.34 1.37
C LEU A 188 -3.33 -19.63 -0.05
N VAL A 189 -2.55 -20.36 -0.87
CA VAL A 189 -2.98 -20.81 -2.20
C VAL A 189 -4.21 -21.70 -2.08
N GLU A 190 -4.18 -22.70 -1.21
CA GLU A 190 -5.30 -23.63 -0.96
C GLU A 190 -6.58 -22.90 -0.54
N SER A 191 -6.45 -21.82 0.25
CA SER A 191 -7.57 -20.96 0.65
C SER A 191 -8.08 -20.04 -0.45
N SER A 192 -7.34 -19.91 -1.54
CA SER A 192 -7.63 -19.00 -2.65
C SER A 192 -8.47 -19.65 -3.76
N TYR A 193 -9.54 -20.36 -3.40
CA TYR A 193 -10.36 -21.15 -4.34
C TYR A 193 -11.25 -20.29 -5.27
N SER A 194 -11.56 -19.06 -4.91
CA SER A 194 -12.50 -18.18 -5.62
C SER A 194 -11.85 -17.26 -6.65
N LEU A 195 -10.55 -17.43 -6.95
CA LEU A 195 -9.82 -16.56 -7.88
C LEU A 195 -10.33 -16.72 -9.32
N ARG A 196 -10.30 -15.61 -10.06
CA ARG A 196 -10.73 -15.54 -11.46
C ARG A 196 -9.60 -16.01 -12.37
N ALA A 197 -9.75 -17.19 -12.98
CA ALA A 197 -8.73 -17.76 -13.87
C ALA A 197 -8.33 -16.83 -15.02
N LYS A 198 -9.28 -16.05 -15.59
CA LYS A 198 -8.98 -15.07 -16.66
C LYS A 198 -8.05 -13.97 -16.20
N VAL A 199 -8.24 -13.46 -14.98
CA VAL A 199 -7.38 -12.42 -14.39
C VAL A 199 -6.00 -12.98 -14.06
N LEU A 200 -5.94 -14.18 -13.49
CA LEU A 200 -4.67 -14.87 -13.24
C LEU A 200 -3.90 -15.11 -14.54
N LEU A 201 -4.56 -15.56 -15.60
CA LEU A 201 -3.94 -15.78 -16.89
C LEU A 201 -3.32 -14.49 -17.44
N GLU A 202 -4.07 -13.39 -17.43
CA GLU A 202 -3.57 -12.07 -17.86
C GLU A 202 -2.35 -11.65 -17.04
N LEU A 203 -2.43 -11.69 -15.71
CA LEU A 203 -1.33 -11.32 -14.83
C LEU A 203 -0.10 -12.20 -15.03
N LEU A 204 -0.28 -13.52 -15.18
CA LEU A 204 0.81 -14.45 -15.40
C LEU A 204 1.51 -14.24 -16.74
N GLN A 205 0.77 -13.87 -17.80
CA GLN A 205 1.35 -13.54 -19.12
C GLN A 205 2.26 -12.29 -19.05
N HIS A 206 1.96 -11.36 -18.15
CA HIS A 206 2.75 -10.16 -17.92
C HIS A 206 3.74 -10.28 -16.76
N CYS A 207 3.83 -11.46 -16.12
CA CYS A 207 4.72 -11.69 -14.98
C CYS A 207 6.17 -11.85 -15.43
N THR A 208 7.06 -11.04 -14.87
CA THR A 208 8.50 -11.07 -15.19
C THR A 208 9.30 -12.12 -14.40
N SER A 209 8.65 -12.82 -13.46
CA SER A 209 9.27 -13.80 -12.58
C SER A 209 8.85 -15.23 -12.92
N VAL A 210 9.73 -15.98 -13.62
CA VAL A 210 9.55 -17.40 -13.91
C VAL A 210 9.25 -18.21 -12.63
N LYS A 211 9.95 -17.92 -11.53
CA LYS A 211 9.70 -18.54 -10.22
C LYS A 211 8.24 -18.40 -9.80
N THR A 212 7.71 -17.18 -9.88
CA THR A 212 6.34 -16.89 -9.44
C THR A 212 5.30 -17.60 -10.33
N VAL A 213 5.53 -17.61 -11.64
CA VAL A 213 4.67 -18.32 -12.60
C VAL A 213 4.61 -19.81 -12.26
N ARG A 214 5.79 -20.45 -12.12
CA ARG A 214 5.88 -21.90 -11.81
C ARG A 214 5.28 -22.24 -10.44
N LEU A 215 5.54 -21.42 -9.41
CA LEU A 215 4.94 -21.60 -8.09
C LEU A 215 3.42 -21.54 -8.14
N CYS A 216 2.86 -20.56 -8.85
CA CYS A 216 1.42 -20.42 -8.99
C CYS A 216 0.81 -21.67 -9.67
N LEU A 217 1.41 -22.13 -10.76
CA LEU A 217 0.95 -23.33 -11.47
C LEU A 217 1.07 -24.59 -10.61
N GLN A 218 2.22 -24.81 -9.97
CA GLN A 218 2.48 -25.98 -9.18
C GLN A 218 1.57 -26.05 -7.96
N LEU A 219 1.56 -25.01 -7.11
CA LEU A 219 0.76 -25.00 -5.89
C LEU A 219 -0.74 -25.02 -6.18
N GLY A 220 -1.18 -24.33 -7.24
CA GLY A 220 -2.58 -24.36 -7.65
C GLY A 220 -3.05 -25.75 -8.11
N ARG A 221 -2.19 -26.52 -8.81
CA ARG A 221 -2.47 -27.90 -9.22
C ARG A 221 -2.41 -28.87 -8.03
N GLU A 222 -1.40 -28.75 -7.18
CA GLU A 222 -1.27 -29.56 -5.96
C GLU A 222 -2.48 -29.38 -5.04
N GLY A 223 -3.02 -28.16 -4.92
CA GLY A 223 -4.25 -27.86 -4.18
C GLY A 223 -5.55 -28.22 -4.90
N GLY A 224 -5.49 -28.76 -6.12
CA GLY A 224 -6.68 -29.14 -6.89
C GLY A 224 -7.61 -27.98 -7.25
N LEU A 225 -7.07 -26.76 -7.38
CA LEU A 225 -7.87 -25.55 -7.52
C LEU A 225 -8.43 -25.41 -8.94
N SER A 226 -9.71 -25.09 -9.04
CA SER A 226 -10.44 -25.02 -10.31
C SER A 226 -9.91 -23.98 -11.28
N TRP A 227 -9.33 -22.88 -10.77
CA TRP A 227 -8.69 -21.86 -11.60
C TRP A 227 -7.35 -22.35 -12.18
N ALA A 228 -6.60 -23.20 -11.45
CA ALA A 228 -5.32 -23.73 -11.91
C ALA A 228 -5.48 -24.71 -13.08
N ALA A 229 -6.57 -25.50 -13.08
CA ALA A 229 -6.90 -26.40 -14.18
C ALA A 229 -7.22 -25.67 -15.51
N LYS A 230 -7.54 -24.38 -15.44
CA LYS A 230 -7.83 -23.52 -16.61
C LYS A 230 -6.61 -22.77 -17.13
N LEU A 231 -5.45 -22.87 -16.45
CA LEU A 231 -4.22 -22.23 -16.86
C LEU A 231 -3.40 -23.18 -17.74
N ASP A 232 -3.13 -22.75 -18.95
CA ASP A 232 -2.32 -23.47 -19.93
C ASP A 232 -0.85 -23.03 -19.79
N PRO A 233 0.07 -23.91 -19.34
CA PRO A 233 1.46 -23.56 -19.12
C PRO A 233 2.19 -23.11 -20.41
N ASP A 234 1.78 -23.67 -21.56
CA ASP A 234 2.41 -23.41 -22.85
C ASP A 234 2.20 -21.95 -23.30
N LYS A 235 1.22 -21.26 -22.71
CA LYS A 235 0.91 -19.85 -22.95
C LYS A 235 1.53 -18.88 -21.94
N LEU A 236 2.34 -19.40 -21.01
CA LEU A 236 2.87 -18.64 -19.89
C LEU A 236 4.41 -18.59 -19.92
N PRO A 237 5.05 -17.53 -19.38
CA PRO A 237 6.49 -17.39 -19.35
C PRO A 237 7.11 -18.31 -18.26
N THR A 238 7.03 -19.62 -18.48
CA THR A 238 7.60 -20.65 -17.59
C THR A 238 9.12 -20.79 -17.70
N GLY A 239 9.75 -20.12 -18.65
CA GLY A 239 11.17 -20.16 -18.87
C GLY A 239 11.64 -21.43 -19.62
N SER A 240 12.83 -21.93 -19.31
CA SER A 240 13.39 -23.12 -19.98
C SER A 240 12.83 -24.43 -19.39
N ASP A 241 13.02 -25.56 -20.12
CA ASP A 241 12.65 -26.90 -19.69
C ASP A 241 13.48 -27.44 -18.51
N ARG A 242 14.40 -26.66 -17.98
CA ARG A 242 15.19 -27.02 -16.80
C ARG A 242 14.45 -26.68 -15.51
N PRO A 243 14.54 -27.52 -14.46
CA PRO A 243 14.02 -27.19 -13.14
C PRO A 243 14.61 -25.85 -12.63
N TRP A 244 13.75 -25.01 -12.07
CA TRP A 244 14.23 -23.86 -11.32
C TRP A 244 14.52 -24.28 -9.89
N VAL A 245 15.74 -24.00 -9.42
CA VAL A 245 16.21 -24.46 -8.10
C VAL A 245 16.68 -23.27 -7.29
N SER A 246 16.21 -23.16 -6.05
CA SER A 246 16.68 -22.17 -5.08
C SER A 246 16.80 -22.79 -3.70
N ARG A 247 17.81 -22.35 -2.95
CA ARG A 247 17.94 -22.65 -1.52
C ARG A 247 17.29 -21.54 -0.72
N SER A 248 16.41 -21.89 0.19
CA SER A 248 15.80 -21.00 1.17
C SER A 248 16.09 -21.51 2.58
N GLY A 249 15.73 -20.73 3.61
CA GLY A 249 15.80 -21.18 5.00
C GLY A 249 15.02 -22.47 5.27
N ASP A 250 13.97 -22.73 4.48
CA ASP A 250 13.10 -23.90 4.57
C ASP A 250 13.59 -25.11 3.76
N GLY A 251 14.79 -25.01 3.11
CA GLY A 251 15.39 -26.09 2.33
C GLY A 251 15.52 -25.78 0.84
N LEU A 252 15.55 -26.84 0.03
CA LEU A 252 15.68 -26.75 -1.42
C LEU A 252 14.31 -26.68 -2.09
N LEU A 253 14.03 -25.54 -2.73
CA LEU A 253 12.85 -25.38 -3.57
C LEU A 253 13.17 -25.75 -5.01
N VAL A 254 12.51 -26.79 -5.53
CA VAL A 254 12.64 -27.25 -6.91
C VAL A 254 11.30 -27.09 -7.61
N LEU A 255 11.26 -26.24 -8.64
CA LEU A 255 10.09 -25.99 -9.46
C LEU A 255 10.30 -26.64 -10.83
N LYS A 256 9.40 -27.55 -11.21
CA LYS A 256 9.40 -28.16 -12.53
C LYS A 256 9.00 -27.15 -13.62
N PRO A 257 9.38 -27.39 -14.88
CA PRO A 257 8.91 -26.59 -16.01
C PRO A 257 7.40 -26.53 -16.14
#